data_39681e7a6211219b4ea155b53eb8538c
#
_entry.id   39681e7a6211219b4ea155b53eb8538c
#
_cell.length_a   1.000
_cell.length_b   1.000
_cell.length_c   1.000
_cell.angle_alpha   90.00
_cell.angle_beta   90.00
_cell.angle_gamma   90.00
#
_symmetry.space_group_name_H-M   'P 1'
#
loop_
_entity.id
_entity.type
_entity.pdbx_description
1 polymer ?
#
loop_
_entity_poly.entity_id
_entity_poly.type
_entity_poly.pdbx_seq_one_letter_code
_entity_poly.pdbx_strand_id
1 'polypeptide(L)'
;MKTAVIYWSGTGNTEAMAKAAAEGANAELFAVSDFNGNASDYEAFAFGCPAMGAEVLEEDEFEPFFASIESALSGKKVLLFGSYGWGDGEWMRKWCERTKAAGAELISDEGFMVNEAPSDDDLAKLKELASQLA
;
A
#
# COMPACT_ATOMS: atom_id res chain seq x y z
N MET A 1 -0.55 -11.70 15.89
CA MET A 1 0.37 -11.25 14.85
C MET A 1 -0.11 -9.94 14.29
N LYS A 2 0.83 -9.06 13.98
CA LYS A 2 0.46 -7.69 13.64
C LYS A 2 0.50 -7.41 12.15
N THR A 3 -0.43 -6.58 11.69
CA THR A 3 -0.45 -6.05 10.34
C THR A 3 -0.40 -4.52 10.43
N ALA A 4 0.35 -3.89 9.57
CA ALA A 4 0.43 -2.43 9.50
C ALA A 4 -0.02 -1.94 8.13
N VAL A 5 -0.79 -0.87 8.11
CA VAL A 5 -1.12 -0.13 6.90
C VAL A 5 -0.34 1.17 6.94
N ILE A 6 0.51 1.37 5.95
CA ILE A 6 1.37 2.56 5.88
C ILE A 6 1.15 3.25 4.55
N TYR A 7 0.85 4.54 4.58
CA TYR A 7 0.43 5.26 3.38
C TYR A 7 0.99 6.68 3.30
N TRP A 8 1.01 7.20 2.08
CA TRP A 8 1.20 8.61 1.80
C TRP A 8 -0.02 9.10 1.01
N SER A 9 -0.53 10.27 1.34
CA SER A 9 -1.68 10.84 0.65
C SER A 9 -1.55 12.34 0.53
N GLY A 10 -1.77 12.86 -0.68
CA GLY A 10 -1.76 14.30 -0.92
C GLY A 10 -3.16 14.90 -0.94
N THR A 11 -4.12 14.20 -1.55
CA THR A 11 -5.48 14.70 -1.76
C THR A 11 -6.51 14.09 -0.82
N GLY A 12 -6.14 13.05 -0.08
CA GLY A 12 -7.05 12.32 0.79
C GLY A 12 -7.62 11.06 0.17
N ASN A 13 -7.43 10.82 -1.13
CA ASN A 13 -7.96 9.62 -1.78
C ASN A 13 -7.28 8.35 -1.26
N THR A 14 -5.96 8.34 -1.24
CA THR A 14 -5.20 7.19 -0.73
C THR A 14 -5.42 7.02 0.77
N GLU A 15 -5.59 8.12 1.49
CA GLU A 15 -5.89 8.04 2.92
C GLU A 15 -7.22 7.33 3.19
N ALA A 16 -8.26 7.65 2.41
CA ALA A 16 -9.55 6.95 2.55
C ALA A 16 -9.39 5.46 2.28
N MET A 17 -8.60 5.09 1.27
CA MET A 17 -8.29 3.71 0.97
C MET A 17 -7.53 3.04 2.13
N ALA A 18 -6.56 3.75 2.70
CA ALA A 18 -5.77 3.22 3.80
C ALA A 18 -6.64 2.91 5.03
N LYS A 19 -7.61 3.77 5.32
CA LYS A 19 -8.55 3.54 6.43
C LYS A 19 -9.37 2.29 6.20
N ALA A 20 -9.87 2.10 4.97
CA ALA A 20 -10.64 0.90 4.64
C ALA A 20 -9.77 -0.36 4.75
N ALA A 21 -8.55 -0.31 4.28
CA ALA A 21 -7.62 -1.44 4.40
C ALA A 21 -7.33 -1.79 5.86
N ALA A 22 -7.14 -0.77 6.69
CA ALA A 22 -6.88 -0.99 8.11
C ALA A 22 -8.07 -1.64 8.81
N GLU A 23 -9.30 -1.23 8.47
CA GLU A 23 -10.49 -1.88 9.02
C GLU A 23 -10.58 -3.34 8.59
N GLY A 24 -10.37 -3.61 7.29
CA GLY A 24 -10.47 -4.97 6.75
C GLY A 24 -9.46 -5.92 7.35
N ALA A 25 -8.23 -5.46 7.56
CA ALA A 25 -7.14 -6.28 8.10
C ALA A 25 -7.07 -6.25 9.62
N ASN A 26 -7.89 -5.42 10.27
CA ASN A 26 -7.78 -5.16 11.70
C ASN A 26 -6.34 -4.75 12.05
N ALA A 27 -5.82 -3.79 11.31
CA ALA A 27 -4.43 -3.41 11.32
C ALA A 27 -4.19 -2.06 11.97
N GLU A 28 -2.95 -1.81 12.37
CA GLU A 28 -2.52 -0.49 12.81
C GLU A 28 -2.34 0.39 11.58
N LEU A 29 -2.75 1.64 11.66
CA LEU A 29 -2.73 2.58 10.54
C LEU A 29 -1.73 3.70 10.80
N PHE A 30 -0.84 3.93 9.82
CA PHE A 30 0.17 4.97 9.92
C PHE A 30 0.28 5.76 8.63
N ALA A 31 0.33 7.09 8.74
CA ALA A 31 0.91 7.87 7.65
C ALA A 31 2.40 7.57 7.65
N VAL A 32 3.03 7.60 6.49
CA VAL A 32 4.45 7.20 6.37
C VAL A 32 5.36 7.99 7.31
N SER A 33 5.06 9.26 7.53
CA SER A 33 5.85 10.11 8.41
C SER A 33 5.71 9.76 9.89
N ASP A 34 4.67 9.01 10.24
CA ASP A 34 4.39 8.62 11.64
C ASP A 34 4.90 7.22 11.98
N PHE A 35 5.31 6.44 10.98
CA PHE A 35 5.76 5.08 11.23
C PHE A 35 7.22 5.08 11.67
N ASN A 36 7.46 4.59 12.88
CA ASN A 36 8.81 4.46 13.42
C ASN A 36 9.09 3.07 13.98
N GLY A 37 8.26 2.08 13.60
CA GLY A 37 8.44 0.71 14.02
C GLY A 37 9.44 -0.04 13.16
N ASN A 38 9.63 -1.32 13.50
CA ASN A 38 10.49 -2.22 12.73
C ASN A 38 9.65 -3.20 11.94
N ALA A 39 10.10 -3.52 10.72
CA ALA A 39 9.39 -4.49 9.88
C ALA A 39 9.25 -5.85 10.57
N SER A 40 10.23 -6.22 11.41
CA SER A 40 10.19 -7.49 12.13
C SER A 40 9.05 -7.60 13.14
N ASP A 41 8.43 -6.48 13.51
CA ASP A 41 7.30 -6.48 14.44
C ASP A 41 5.98 -6.86 13.75
N TYR A 42 5.99 -6.96 12.42
CA TYR A 42 4.78 -7.20 11.64
C TYR A 42 4.97 -8.38 10.70
N GLU A 43 3.90 -9.14 10.49
CA GLU A 43 3.92 -10.27 9.56
C GLU A 43 3.38 -9.90 8.19
N ALA A 44 2.55 -8.87 8.15
CA ALA A 44 1.91 -8.45 6.91
C ALA A 44 1.82 -6.93 6.86
N PHE A 45 1.83 -6.41 5.64
CA PHE A 45 1.74 -4.98 5.39
C PHE A 45 0.76 -4.69 4.27
N ALA A 46 0.10 -3.53 4.39
CA ALA A 46 -0.56 -2.92 3.25
C ALA A 46 0.10 -1.56 3.05
N PHE A 47 0.56 -1.30 1.85
CA PHE A 47 1.21 -0.02 1.52
C PHE A 47 0.36 0.74 0.52
N GLY A 48 0.12 2.01 0.81
CA GLY A 48 -0.67 2.88 -0.06
C GLY A 48 0.11 4.11 -0.50
N CYS A 49 0.12 4.35 -1.80
CA CYS A 49 0.77 5.52 -2.37
C CYS A 49 0.15 5.82 -3.74
N PRO A 50 -0.27 7.06 -4.01
CA PRO A 50 -0.82 7.40 -5.32
C PRO A 50 0.28 7.47 -6.37
N ALA A 51 -0.15 7.41 -7.65
CA ALA A 51 0.76 7.69 -8.76
C ALA A 51 1.12 9.18 -8.74
N MET A 52 2.41 9.48 -8.81
CA MET A 52 2.91 10.85 -8.80
C MET A 52 3.61 11.16 -10.11
N GLY A 53 3.50 12.40 -10.57
CA GLY A 53 4.25 12.89 -11.71
C GLY A 53 4.34 11.93 -12.88
N ALA A 54 5.50 11.35 -13.11
CA ALA A 54 5.76 10.42 -14.22
C ALA A 54 5.43 8.96 -13.85
N GLU A 55 4.33 8.76 -13.15
CA GLU A 55 3.88 7.45 -12.68
C GLU A 55 4.95 6.75 -11.82
N VAL A 56 5.33 7.42 -10.74
CA VAL A 56 6.25 6.87 -9.74
C VAL A 56 5.64 7.04 -8.37
N LEU A 57 6.24 6.38 -7.37
CA LEU A 57 5.85 6.59 -5.98
C LEU A 57 6.25 8.00 -5.56
N GLU A 58 5.57 8.52 -4.53
CA GLU A 58 5.92 9.81 -3.99
C GLU A 58 7.38 9.81 -3.56
N GLU A 59 8.17 10.78 -4.01
CA GLU A 59 9.63 10.72 -3.96
C GLU A 59 10.26 11.24 -2.68
N ASP A 60 9.59 12.15 -1.96
CA ASP A 60 10.18 12.81 -0.81
C ASP A 60 10.12 12.01 0.48
N GLU A 61 9.04 11.29 0.70
CA GLU A 61 8.81 10.54 1.93
C GLU A 61 8.59 9.06 1.69
N PHE A 62 7.72 8.72 0.74
CA PHE A 62 7.31 7.33 0.58
C PHE A 62 8.38 6.47 -0.08
N GLU A 63 8.98 6.93 -1.16
CA GLU A 63 10.02 6.16 -1.84
C GLU A 63 11.22 5.86 -0.92
N PRO A 64 11.75 6.86 -0.18
CA PRO A 64 12.84 6.57 0.77
C PRO A 64 12.42 5.58 1.86
N PHE A 65 11.19 5.69 2.35
CA PHE A 65 10.66 4.75 3.34
C PHE A 65 10.59 3.34 2.76
N PHE A 66 9.99 3.20 1.59
CA PHE A 66 9.81 1.88 0.98
C PHE A 66 11.16 1.23 0.68
N ALA A 67 12.10 2.00 0.18
CA ALA A 67 13.45 1.51 -0.07
C ALA A 67 14.10 0.98 1.22
N SER A 68 13.82 1.63 2.35
CA SER A 68 14.40 1.23 3.64
C SER A 68 13.82 -0.07 4.18
N ILE A 69 12.57 -0.38 3.85
CA ILE A 69 11.87 -1.56 4.39
C ILE A 69 11.84 -2.72 3.38
N GLU A 70 12.13 -2.43 2.13
CA GLU A 70 11.97 -3.38 1.02
C GLU A 70 12.65 -4.72 1.26
N SER A 71 13.89 -4.71 1.75
CA SER A 71 14.64 -5.94 1.97
C SER A 71 14.09 -6.81 3.11
N ALA A 72 13.23 -6.23 3.94
CA ALA A 72 12.65 -6.95 5.08
C ALA A 72 11.30 -7.60 4.73
N LEU A 73 10.84 -7.48 3.49
CA LEU A 73 9.52 -7.96 3.08
C LEU A 73 9.50 -9.44 2.68
N SER A 74 10.64 -10.08 2.58
CA SER A 74 10.72 -11.49 2.18
C SER A 74 9.87 -12.38 3.10
N GLY A 75 8.98 -13.16 2.49
CA GLY A 75 8.11 -14.08 3.21
C GLY A 75 6.89 -13.43 3.85
N LYS A 76 6.73 -12.12 3.73
CA LYS A 76 5.58 -11.42 4.31
C LYS A 76 4.47 -11.25 3.30
N LYS A 77 3.23 -11.23 3.78
CA LYS A 77 2.07 -10.91 2.94
C LYS A 77 2.00 -9.41 2.76
N VAL A 78 1.81 -8.95 1.54
CA VAL A 78 1.77 -7.52 1.22
C VAL A 78 0.63 -7.22 0.26
N LEU A 79 -0.11 -6.17 0.57
CA LEU A 79 -1.13 -5.61 -0.33
C LEU A 79 -0.70 -4.21 -0.72
N LEU A 80 -0.69 -3.93 -2.01
CA LEU A 80 -0.37 -2.60 -2.52
C LEU A 80 -1.63 -1.93 -3.04
N PHE A 81 -1.81 -0.65 -2.74
CA PHE A 81 -2.98 0.09 -3.22
C PHE A 81 -2.63 1.55 -3.46
N GLY A 82 -3.48 2.23 -4.21
CA GLY A 82 -3.30 3.65 -4.44
C GLY A 82 -4.30 4.20 -5.45
N SER A 83 -4.41 5.53 -5.49
CA SER A 83 -5.24 6.23 -6.46
C SER A 83 -4.38 6.84 -7.54
N TYR A 84 -4.98 7.13 -8.70
CA TYR A 84 -4.30 7.80 -9.79
C TYR A 84 -5.27 8.72 -10.53
N GLY A 85 -4.73 9.79 -11.13
CA GLY A 85 -5.56 10.73 -11.89
C GLY A 85 -5.44 10.54 -13.39
N TRP A 86 -4.23 10.21 -13.87
CA TRP A 86 -3.95 9.97 -15.27
C TRP A 86 -2.92 8.85 -15.38
N GLY A 87 -2.69 8.39 -16.58
CA GLY A 87 -1.83 7.25 -16.79
C GLY A 87 -2.65 5.96 -16.77
N ASP A 88 -1.97 4.83 -16.82
CA ASP A 88 -2.62 3.52 -16.98
C ASP A 88 -2.23 2.49 -15.91
N GLY A 89 -1.67 2.96 -14.81
CA GLY A 89 -1.29 2.05 -13.72
C GLY A 89 0.14 1.56 -13.79
N GLU A 90 0.98 2.17 -14.60
CA GLU A 90 2.38 1.77 -14.71
C GLU A 90 3.10 1.80 -13.36
N TRP A 91 2.84 2.83 -12.53
CA TRP A 91 3.46 2.93 -11.22
C TRP A 91 3.15 1.70 -10.34
N MET A 92 1.92 1.22 -10.43
CA MET A 92 1.50 0.06 -9.65
C MET A 92 2.11 -1.23 -10.19
N ARG A 93 2.18 -1.38 -11.51
CA ARG A 93 2.81 -2.56 -12.11
C ARG A 93 4.28 -2.68 -11.71
N LYS A 94 5.00 -1.56 -11.78
CA LYS A 94 6.41 -1.53 -11.37
C LYS A 94 6.57 -1.80 -9.88
N TRP A 95 5.67 -1.24 -9.08
CA TRP A 95 5.70 -1.44 -7.64
C TRP A 95 5.45 -2.91 -7.27
N CYS A 96 4.49 -3.54 -7.94
CA CYS A 96 4.23 -4.96 -7.74
C CYS A 96 5.44 -5.82 -8.11
N GLU A 97 6.07 -5.54 -9.25
CA GLU A 97 7.27 -6.26 -9.68
C GLU A 97 8.40 -6.10 -8.66
N ARG A 98 8.61 -4.89 -8.19
CA ARG A 98 9.63 -4.57 -7.20
C ARG A 98 9.39 -5.31 -5.89
N THR A 99 8.13 -5.35 -5.45
CA THR A 99 7.74 -6.00 -4.20
C THR A 99 7.89 -7.52 -4.29
N LYS A 100 7.51 -8.10 -5.42
CA LYS A 100 7.72 -9.54 -5.66
C LYS A 100 9.20 -9.88 -5.69
N ALA A 101 10.01 -9.03 -6.32
CA ALA A 101 11.45 -9.24 -6.38
C ALA A 101 12.10 -9.23 -5.00
N ALA A 102 11.49 -8.52 -4.05
CA ALA A 102 11.94 -8.50 -2.65
C ALA A 102 11.56 -9.77 -1.89
N GLY A 103 10.78 -10.66 -2.49
CA GLY A 103 10.38 -11.92 -1.87
C GLY A 103 9.06 -11.88 -1.13
N ALA A 104 8.29 -10.81 -1.27
CA ALA A 104 6.98 -10.69 -0.62
C ALA A 104 5.92 -11.51 -1.36
N GLU A 105 4.90 -11.95 -0.61
CA GLU A 105 3.74 -12.61 -1.18
C GLU A 105 2.66 -11.55 -1.37
N LEU A 106 2.38 -11.19 -2.62
CA LEU A 106 1.35 -10.20 -2.92
C LEU A 106 -0.04 -10.80 -2.81
N ILE A 107 -0.93 -10.14 -2.06
CA ILE A 107 -2.32 -10.56 -1.95
C ILE A 107 -3.04 -10.41 -3.29
N SER A 108 -2.72 -9.34 -4.02
CA SER A 108 -3.21 -9.13 -5.37
C SER A 108 -2.01 -8.88 -6.28
N ASP A 109 -1.83 -9.71 -7.31
CA ASP A 109 -0.69 -9.59 -8.22
C ASP A 109 -0.64 -8.27 -8.96
N GLU A 110 -1.78 -7.60 -9.10
CA GLU A 110 -1.87 -6.35 -9.83
C GLU A 110 -2.00 -5.13 -8.92
N GLY A 111 -2.11 -5.36 -7.62
CA GLY A 111 -2.39 -4.29 -6.68
C GLY A 111 -3.86 -3.85 -6.75
N PHE A 112 -4.22 -2.87 -5.94
CA PHE A 112 -5.57 -2.33 -5.95
C PHE A 112 -5.51 -0.85 -6.33
N MET A 113 -6.04 -0.51 -7.51
CA MET A 113 -5.97 0.84 -8.05
C MET A 113 -7.36 1.45 -8.20
N VAL A 114 -7.47 2.74 -7.89
CA VAL A 114 -8.69 3.50 -8.09
C VAL A 114 -8.37 4.77 -8.87
N ASN A 115 -9.17 5.06 -9.91
CA ASN A 115 -9.04 6.31 -10.63
C ASN A 115 -9.71 7.42 -9.85
N GLU A 116 -8.92 8.40 -9.42
CA GLU A 116 -9.37 9.54 -8.61
C GLU A 116 -9.95 9.09 -7.26
N ALA A 117 -11.12 9.60 -6.86
CA ALA A 117 -11.69 9.30 -5.55
C ALA A 117 -12.31 7.90 -5.50
N PRO A 118 -12.05 7.12 -4.43
CA PRO A 118 -12.67 5.81 -4.31
C PRO A 118 -14.17 5.91 -4.04
N SER A 119 -14.94 5.01 -4.66
CA SER A 119 -16.36 4.88 -4.38
C SER A 119 -16.57 3.99 -3.14
N ASP A 120 -17.80 3.92 -2.66
CA ASP A 120 -18.13 3.01 -1.55
C ASP A 120 -17.85 1.56 -1.95
N ASP A 121 -18.12 1.19 -3.21
CA ASP A 121 -17.82 -0.15 -3.72
C ASP A 121 -16.33 -0.42 -3.75
N ASP A 122 -15.54 0.58 -4.14
CA ASP A 122 -14.08 0.44 -4.15
C ASP A 122 -13.55 0.19 -2.74
N LEU A 123 -14.04 0.95 -1.77
CA LEU A 123 -13.61 0.79 -0.38
C LEU A 123 -14.01 -0.56 0.18
N ALA A 124 -15.21 -1.05 -0.17
CA ALA A 124 -15.66 -2.37 0.27
C ALA A 124 -14.78 -3.49 -0.30
N LYS A 125 -14.40 -3.38 -1.58
CA LYS A 125 -13.52 -4.36 -2.21
C LYS A 125 -12.14 -4.36 -1.59
N LEU A 126 -11.60 -3.17 -1.31
CA LEU A 126 -10.30 -3.05 -0.68
C LEU A 126 -10.31 -3.63 0.72
N LYS A 127 -11.38 -3.39 1.48
CA LYS A 127 -11.54 -3.95 2.81
C LYS A 127 -11.54 -5.48 2.77
N GLU A 128 -12.23 -6.06 1.80
CA GLU A 128 -12.26 -7.52 1.62
C GLU A 128 -10.87 -8.08 1.27
N LEU A 129 -10.17 -7.44 0.35
CA LEU A 129 -8.80 -7.85 0.01
C LEU A 129 -7.88 -7.77 1.24
N ALA A 130 -7.98 -6.68 1.99
CA ALA A 130 -7.12 -6.47 3.15
C ALA A 130 -7.39 -7.50 4.24
N SER A 131 -8.59 -8.06 4.31
CA SER A 131 -8.91 -9.10 5.30
C SER A 131 -8.03 -10.34 5.15
N GLN A 132 -7.44 -10.53 3.97
CA GLN A 132 -6.54 -11.66 3.72
C GLN A 132 -5.17 -11.48 4.38
N LEU A 133 -4.88 -10.28 4.87
CA LEU A 133 -3.65 -9.99 5.60
C LEU A 133 -3.74 -10.41 7.08
N ALA A 134 -4.95 -10.53 7.59
CA ALA A 134 -5.18 -10.83 9.00
C ALA A 134 -4.87 -12.29 9.33
#